data_b5a5849f5a3d4b1d1e3493479e118f7c
#
_entry.id   b5a5849f5a3d4b1d1e3493479e118f7c
#
_cell.length_a   1.000
_cell.length_b   1.000
_cell.length_c   1.000
_cell.angle_alpha   90.00
_cell.angle_beta   90.00
_cell.angle_gamma   90.00
#
_symmetry.space_group_name_H-M   'P 1'
#
loop_
_entity.id
_entity.type
_entity.pdbx_description
1 polymer ?
#
loop_
_entity_poly.entity_id
_entity_poly.type
_entity_poly.pdbx_seq_one_letter_code
_entity_poly.pdbx_strand_id
1 'polypeptide(L)'
;MGDAVVLCVGLVCLDIINVVDQYPLEDSDTRCVSQRWQRGGNASNSCSVLSLLGTNTSFMGSISPGPVSDFIVADLRRLCVGSELVWVEGSTPVACCVVCPMNGTRTVVLHDTNLPDVSLEDFSKIDLRQFHWIHFEGRNASEQTRMIQYVALWNASVPEEDHITVSVEIEKTREELYVLFNMADVVFVSKDVAQSLGFESARSAVTGLYPRVRPGCTLICAWAELGADANKDGVLFHSPAFPPEKLIDTLGAGDTFNAAVIHTLSTGTSGLQEALLFGCCVAGAKCGFQGYEEIAQKFGPKSDQT
;
A
#
# COMPACT_ATOMS: atom_id res chain seq x y z
N MET A 1 21.69 2.76 17.17
CA MET A 1 20.72 3.37 16.22
C MET A 1 19.42 2.64 16.47
N GLY A 2 18.32 3.36 16.76
CA GLY A 2 17.01 2.72 16.84
C GLY A 2 16.69 2.13 15.47
N ASP A 3 15.97 0.99 15.46
CA ASP A 3 15.58 0.34 14.23
C ASP A 3 14.75 1.34 13.40
N ALA A 4 15.24 1.66 12.21
CA ALA A 4 14.65 2.65 11.33
C ALA A 4 13.20 2.26 10.94
N VAL A 5 12.28 3.22 10.96
CA VAL A 5 10.84 2.98 10.78
C VAL A 5 10.39 3.40 9.37
N VAL A 6 9.51 2.60 8.75
CA VAL A 6 8.77 2.97 7.54
C VAL A 6 7.44 3.57 7.93
N LEU A 7 7.15 4.81 7.52
CA LEU A 7 5.85 5.44 7.70
C LEU A 7 5.00 5.26 6.44
N CYS A 8 3.77 4.77 6.58
CA CYS A 8 2.78 4.79 5.50
C CYS A 8 1.69 5.82 5.79
N VAL A 9 1.44 6.72 4.84
CA VAL A 9 0.48 7.83 4.96
C VAL A 9 -0.66 7.64 3.97
N GLY A 10 -1.90 7.57 4.44
CA GLY A 10 -3.06 7.43 3.57
C GLY A 10 -4.34 7.02 4.28
N LEU A 11 -5.19 6.29 3.56
CA LEU A 11 -6.49 5.86 4.05
C LEU A 11 -6.36 4.70 5.05
N VAL A 12 -7.25 4.74 6.03
CA VAL A 12 -7.69 3.57 6.78
C VAL A 12 -9.21 3.52 6.81
N CYS A 13 -9.76 2.32 6.65
CA CYS A 13 -11.19 2.05 6.73
C CYS A 13 -11.44 0.69 7.39
N LEU A 14 -12.70 0.41 7.68
CA LEU A 14 -13.14 -0.93 8.02
C LEU A 14 -13.70 -1.61 6.78
N ASP A 15 -13.18 -2.77 6.42
CA ASP A 15 -13.75 -3.65 5.40
C ASP A 15 -14.62 -4.72 6.08
N ILE A 16 -15.93 -4.71 5.80
CA ILE A 16 -16.86 -5.78 6.16
C ILE A 16 -16.93 -6.73 4.97
N ILE A 17 -16.23 -7.85 5.07
CA ILE A 17 -16.06 -8.79 3.96
C ILE A 17 -17.07 -9.92 4.09
N ASN A 18 -17.99 -10.00 3.14
CA ASN A 18 -18.98 -11.06 3.00
C ASN A 18 -18.56 -12.01 1.89
N VAL A 19 -18.30 -13.27 2.24
CA VAL A 19 -18.02 -14.33 1.27
C VAL A 19 -19.31 -15.00 0.87
N VAL A 20 -19.59 -15.09 -0.42
CA VAL A 20 -20.82 -15.68 -0.97
C VAL A 20 -20.48 -16.77 -1.99
N ASP A 21 -21.34 -17.79 -2.11
CA ASP A 21 -21.20 -18.83 -3.15
C ASP A 21 -21.50 -18.27 -4.55
N GLN A 22 -22.53 -17.41 -4.62
CA GLN A 22 -22.91 -16.72 -5.85
C GLN A 22 -23.14 -15.26 -5.55
N TYR A 23 -22.84 -14.40 -6.51
CA TYR A 23 -23.09 -12.97 -6.37
C TYR A 23 -24.60 -12.72 -6.17
N PRO A 24 -25.01 -11.92 -5.16
CA PRO A 24 -26.42 -11.64 -4.90
C PRO A 24 -27.13 -11.04 -6.11
N LEU A 25 -28.34 -11.49 -6.36
CA LEU A 25 -29.24 -10.84 -7.32
C LEU A 25 -29.81 -9.56 -6.74
N GLU A 26 -30.14 -8.61 -7.60
CA GLU A 26 -30.86 -7.42 -7.20
C GLU A 26 -32.20 -7.79 -6.55
N ASP A 27 -32.59 -7.07 -5.51
CA ASP A 27 -33.83 -7.28 -4.74
C ASP A 27 -33.99 -8.70 -4.16
N SER A 28 -32.86 -9.29 -3.67
CA SER A 28 -32.87 -10.63 -3.06
C SER A 28 -32.21 -10.67 -1.68
N ASP A 29 -32.66 -11.58 -0.84
CA ASP A 29 -32.02 -11.93 0.43
C ASP A 29 -31.00 -13.05 0.21
N THR A 30 -29.72 -12.75 0.44
CA THR A 30 -28.63 -13.74 0.31
C THR A 30 -27.89 -13.91 1.63
N ARG A 31 -27.70 -15.16 2.05
CA ARG A 31 -26.85 -15.50 3.19
C ARG A 31 -25.42 -15.68 2.72
N CYS A 32 -24.48 -14.98 3.37
CA CYS A 32 -23.06 -15.21 3.14
C CYS A 32 -22.59 -16.52 3.81
N VAL A 33 -21.59 -17.14 3.22
CA VAL A 33 -20.91 -18.34 3.76
C VAL A 33 -20.10 -17.97 5.01
N SER A 34 -19.45 -16.83 4.96
CA SER A 34 -18.70 -16.26 6.10
C SER A 34 -18.66 -14.75 6.03
N GLN A 35 -18.52 -14.11 7.19
CA GLN A 35 -18.29 -12.68 7.32
C GLN A 35 -17.12 -12.44 8.24
N ARG A 36 -16.29 -11.44 7.89
CA ARG A 36 -15.24 -10.95 8.77
C ARG A 36 -15.08 -9.44 8.67
N TRP A 37 -14.58 -8.85 9.73
CA TRP A 37 -14.08 -7.49 9.74
C TRP A 37 -12.58 -7.53 9.50
N GLN A 38 -12.10 -6.61 8.70
CA GLN A 38 -10.69 -6.47 8.37
C GLN A 38 -10.38 -4.97 8.24
N ARG A 39 -9.20 -4.55 8.71
CA ARG A 39 -8.74 -3.21 8.43
C ARG A 39 -8.37 -3.10 6.95
N GLY A 40 -8.86 -2.03 6.30
CA GLY A 40 -8.64 -1.71 4.90
C GLY A 40 -7.96 -0.36 4.72
N GLY A 41 -7.81 0.05 3.47
CA GLY A 41 -7.07 1.23 3.02
C GLY A 41 -5.65 0.86 2.57
N ASN A 42 -5.22 1.34 1.40
CA ASN A 42 -3.98 0.89 0.77
C ASN A 42 -2.75 1.13 1.66
N ALA A 43 -2.56 2.34 2.19
CA ALA A 43 -1.46 2.65 3.10
C ALA A 43 -1.50 1.79 4.38
N SER A 44 -2.69 1.60 4.93
CA SER A 44 -2.94 0.78 6.11
C SER A 44 -2.63 -0.69 5.87
N ASN A 45 -3.01 -1.23 4.69
CA ASN A 45 -2.70 -2.59 4.28
C ASN A 45 -1.18 -2.79 4.09
N SER A 46 -0.53 -1.82 3.44
CA SER A 46 0.93 -1.82 3.27
C SER A 46 1.67 -1.85 4.62
N CYS A 47 1.19 -1.09 5.62
CA CYS A 47 1.72 -1.17 6.99
C CYS A 47 1.57 -2.56 7.59
N SER A 48 0.41 -3.21 7.40
CA SER A 48 0.20 -4.56 7.92
C SER A 48 1.21 -5.55 7.36
N VAL A 49 1.40 -5.51 6.04
CA VAL A 49 2.33 -6.41 5.36
C VAL A 49 3.78 -6.12 5.76
N LEU A 50 4.19 -4.86 5.82
CA LEU A 50 5.52 -4.47 6.28
C LEU A 50 5.82 -5.02 7.68
N SER A 51 4.88 -4.86 8.62
CA SER A 51 5.03 -5.39 9.98
C SER A 51 5.14 -6.92 9.99
N LEU A 52 4.30 -7.63 9.22
CA LEU A 52 4.33 -9.08 9.10
C LEU A 52 5.63 -9.61 8.46
N LEU A 53 6.27 -8.80 7.61
CA LEU A 53 7.60 -9.08 7.04
C LEU A 53 8.75 -8.75 8.02
N GLY A 54 8.45 -8.14 9.18
CA GLY A 54 9.44 -7.79 10.20
C GLY A 54 10.04 -6.39 10.06
N THR A 55 9.47 -5.53 9.22
CA THR A 55 9.85 -4.11 9.14
C THR A 55 9.17 -3.34 10.27
N ASN A 56 9.93 -2.54 11.02
CA ASN A 56 9.33 -1.56 11.92
C ASN A 56 8.56 -0.52 11.11
N THR A 57 7.28 -0.36 11.42
CA THR A 57 6.40 0.47 10.62
C THR A 57 5.43 1.28 11.47
N SER A 58 5.05 2.44 10.97
CA SER A 58 4.02 3.30 11.55
C SER A 58 3.03 3.72 10.46
N PHE A 59 1.77 3.88 10.86
CA PHE A 59 0.69 4.33 9.98
C PHE A 59 0.25 5.73 10.37
N MET A 60 0.06 6.61 9.39
CA MET A 60 -0.55 7.93 9.55
C MET A 60 -1.79 8.06 8.68
N GLY A 61 -2.91 8.38 9.31
CA GLY A 61 -4.19 8.56 8.63
C GLY A 61 -5.24 9.17 9.53
N SER A 62 -6.32 9.68 8.93
CA SER A 62 -7.43 10.29 9.66
C SER A 62 -8.43 9.23 10.09
N ILE A 63 -8.92 9.35 11.33
CA ILE A 63 -9.99 8.54 11.91
C ILE A 63 -10.94 9.40 12.74
N SER A 64 -12.13 8.89 13.04
CA SER A 64 -13.12 9.56 13.89
C SER A 64 -13.48 8.67 15.08
N PRO A 65 -13.73 9.22 16.27
CA PRO A 65 -14.10 8.41 17.43
C PRO A 65 -15.31 7.52 17.18
N GLY A 66 -15.25 6.25 17.60
CA GLY A 66 -16.35 5.29 17.49
C GLY A 66 -15.88 3.84 17.34
N PRO A 67 -16.83 2.88 17.31
CA PRO A 67 -16.51 1.44 17.32
C PRO A 67 -15.64 0.97 16.16
N VAL A 68 -15.74 1.62 14.99
CA VAL A 68 -14.91 1.33 13.82
C VAL A 68 -13.46 1.66 14.11
N SER A 69 -13.21 2.83 14.69
CA SER A 69 -11.85 3.25 15.07
C SER A 69 -11.28 2.46 16.24
N ASP A 70 -12.13 2.03 17.18
CA ASP A 70 -11.70 1.12 18.27
C ASP A 70 -11.17 -0.19 17.69
N PHE A 71 -11.86 -0.76 16.69
CA PHE A 71 -11.40 -1.94 15.96
C PHE A 71 -10.07 -1.69 15.23
N ILE A 72 -9.97 -0.58 14.50
CA ILE A 72 -8.76 -0.20 13.74
C ILE A 72 -7.56 -0.07 14.68
N VAL A 73 -7.71 0.65 15.80
CA VAL A 73 -6.63 0.86 16.77
C VAL A 73 -6.20 -0.46 17.42
N ALA A 74 -7.17 -1.32 17.75
CA ALA A 74 -6.87 -2.64 18.30
C ALA A 74 -6.10 -3.51 17.30
N ASP A 75 -6.46 -3.47 16.02
CA ASP A 75 -5.80 -4.23 14.97
C ASP A 75 -4.38 -3.71 14.65
N LEU A 76 -4.16 -2.38 14.61
CA LEU A 76 -2.82 -1.79 14.50
C LEU A 76 -1.90 -2.28 15.62
N ARG A 77 -2.39 -2.25 16.86
CA ARG A 77 -1.64 -2.75 18.03
C ARG A 77 -1.35 -4.25 17.96
N ARG A 78 -2.34 -5.05 17.52
CA ARG A 78 -2.18 -6.52 17.34
C ARG A 78 -1.07 -6.84 16.35
N LEU A 79 -0.91 -6.04 15.31
CA LEU A 79 0.13 -6.20 14.29
C LEU A 79 1.42 -5.43 14.63
N CYS A 80 1.57 -4.89 15.82
CA CYS A 80 2.74 -4.09 16.24
C CYS A 80 3.04 -2.91 15.29
N VAL A 81 2.02 -2.34 14.67
CA VAL A 81 2.13 -1.14 13.83
C VAL A 81 2.06 0.10 14.73
N GLY A 82 3.07 0.97 14.67
CA GLY A 82 3.01 2.30 15.25
C GLY A 82 1.90 3.15 14.62
N SER A 83 1.43 4.19 15.29
CA SER A 83 0.32 4.97 14.74
C SER A 83 0.40 6.45 15.09
N GLU A 84 0.36 7.27 14.04
CA GLU A 84 0.27 8.74 14.05
C GLU A 84 -1.15 9.13 13.59
N LEU A 85 -2.17 8.78 14.39
CA LEU A 85 -3.57 8.95 14.00
C LEU A 85 -4.03 10.39 14.17
N VAL A 86 -4.64 10.94 13.12
CA VAL A 86 -5.28 12.25 13.10
C VAL A 86 -6.75 12.07 13.46
N TRP A 87 -7.12 12.49 14.67
CA TRP A 87 -8.48 12.38 15.16
C TRP A 87 -9.33 13.59 14.72
N VAL A 88 -10.40 13.34 13.96
CA VAL A 88 -11.32 14.36 13.46
C VAL A 88 -12.76 13.99 13.76
N GLU A 89 -13.63 15.00 13.85
CA GLU A 89 -15.08 14.77 13.97
C GLU A 89 -15.65 14.21 12.66
N GLY A 90 -16.54 13.22 12.75
CA GLY A 90 -17.16 12.62 11.58
C GLY A 90 -17.42 11.12 11.78
N SER A 91 -17.20 10.35 10.75
CA SER A 91 -17.28 8.88 10.78
C SER A 91 -16.11 8.28 10.03
N THR A 92 -15.46 7.29 10.61
CA THR A 92 -14.41 6.54 9.92
C THR A 92 -15.03 5.74 8.77
N PRO A 93 -14.42 5.74 7.57
CA PRO A 93 -14.96 5.06 6.39
C PRO A 93 -15.15 3.56 6.62
N VAL A 94 -16.21 3.01 6.00
CA VAL A 94 -16.54 1.58 6.03
C VAL A 94 -16.80 1.10 4.61
N ALA A 95 -16.16 0.00 4.23
CA ALA A 95 -16.42 -0.69 2.97
C ALA A 95 -17.19 -1.99 3.20
N CYS A 96 -18.23 -2.21 2.41
CA CYS A 96 -18.91 -3.50 2.31
C CYS A 96 -18.33 -4.25 1.09
N CYS A 97 -17.64 -5.36 1.34
CA CYS A 97 -17.02 -6.18 0.30
C CYS A 97 -17.84 -7.46 0.11
N VAL A 98 -18.26 -7.73 -1.12
CA VAL A 98 -18.83 -9.02 -1.53
C VAL A 98 -17.78 -9.77 -2.32
N VAL A 99 -17.35 -10.92 -1.82
CA VAL A 99 -16.33 -11.76 -2.45
C VAL A 99 -16.97 -13.09 -2.87
N CYS A 100 -16.82 -13.44 -4.14
CA CYS A 100 -17.31 -14.68 -4.72
C CYS A 100 -16.11 -15.54 -5.19
N PRO A 101 -15.62 -16.50 -4.37
CA PRO A 101 -14.46 -17.31 -4.71
C PRO A 101 -14.68 -18.22 -5.92
N MET A 102 -15.93 -18.59 -6.23
CA MET A 102 -16.28 -19.46 -7.36
C MET A 102 -15.84 -18.89 -8.71
N ASN A 103 -15.92 -17.57 -8.87
CA ASN A 103 -15.55 -16.89 -10.11
C ASN A 103 -14.38 -15.91 -9.93
N GLY A 104 -13.79 -15.85 -8.73
CA GLY A 104 -12.65 -14.97 -8.42
C GLY A 104 -13.00 -13.47 -8.41
N THR A 105 -14.29 -13.10 -8.34
CA THR A 105 -14.72 -11.70 -8.39
C THR A 105 -14.92 -11.11 -7.00
N ARG A 106 -14.79 -9.78 -6.93
CA ARG A 106 -15.13 -8.98 -5.75
C ARG A 106 -15.85 -7.71 -6.16
N THR A 107 -16.74 -7.24 -5.32
CA THR A 107 -17.37 -5.93 -5.41
C THR A 107 -17.21 -5.21 -4.10
N VAL A 108 -16.75 -3.96 -4.15
CA VAL A 108 -16.53 -3.12 -2.98
C VAL A 108 -17.45 -1.92 -3.06
N VAL A 109 -18.25 -1.70 -2.01
CA VAL A 109 -19.08 -0.50 -1.84
C VAL A 109 -18.52 0.26 -0.64
N LEU A 110 -17.81 1.32 -0.91
CA LEU A 110 -17.21 2.19 0.11
C LEU A 110 -18.20 3.28 0.50
N HIS A 111 -18.52 3.37 1.78
CA HIS A 111 -19.11 4.56 2.37
C HIS A 111 -17.97 5.55 2.69
N ASP A 112 -17.70 6.42 1.72
CA ASP A 112 -16.78 7.53 1.91
C ASP A 112 -17.49 8.63 2.71
N THR A 113 -16.98 8.91 3.89
CA THR A 113 -17.59 9.85 4.83
C THR A 113 -17.08 11.28 4.64
N ASN A 114 -16.25 11.52 3.61
CA ASN A 114 -15.52 12.76 3.38
C ASN A 114 -14.70 13.21 4.61
N LEU A 115 -14.19 12.25 5.37
CA LEU A 115 -13.27 12.53 6.46
C LEU A 115 -12.04 13.22 5.87
N PRO A 116 -11.57 14.36 6.42
CA PRO A 116 -10.40 15.06 5.88
C PRO A 116 -9.18 14.13 5.84
N ASP A 117 -8.48 14.11 4.70
CA ASP A 117 -7.18 13.46 4.62
C ASP A 117 -6.16 14.19 5.49
N VAL A 118 -5.06 13.50 5.83
CA VAL A 118 -3.93 14.09 6.56
C VAL A 118 -3.44 15.35 5.87
N SER A 119 -3.32 16.44 6.62
CA SER A 119 -2.80 17.72 6.14
C SER A 119 -1.30 17.86 6.41
N LEU A 120 -0.64 18.83 5.75
CA LEU A 120 0.73 19.21 6.11
C LEU A 120 0.83 19.67 7.57
N GLU A 121 -0.21 20.36 8.10
CA GLU A 121 -0.21 20.78 9.49
C GLU A 121 -0.13 19.57 10.43
N ASP A 122 -0.86 18.50 10.15
CA ASP A 122 -0.81 17.26 10.96
C ASP A 122 0.53 16.55 10.77
N PHE A 123 0.99 16.44 9.54
CA PHE A 123 2.25 15.79 9.19
C PHE A 123 3.47 16.49 9.81
N SER A 124 3.43 17.80 9.94
CA SER A 124 4.53 18.58 10.53
C SER A 124 4.70 18.39 12.05
N LYS A 125 3.73 17.76 12.71
CA LYS A 125 3.77 17.48 14.16
C LYS A 125 4.56 16.22 14.50
N ILE A 126 4.80 15.32 13.52
CA ILE A 126 5.57 14.11 13.74
C ILE A 126 7.09 14.37 13.72
N ASP A 127 7.82 13.55 14.46
CA ASP A 127 9.28 13.63 14.48
C ASP A 127 9.89 12.84 13.31
N LEU A 128 10.33 13.53 12.27
CA LEU A 128 10.89 12.91 11.07
C LEU A 128 12.16 12.07 11.33
N ARG A 129 12.89 12.31 12.43
CA ARG A 129 14.10 11.54 12.80
C ARG A 129 13.85 10.06 13.03
N GLN A 130 12.60 9.66 13.25
CA GLN A 130 12.22 8.28 13.47
C GLN A 130 12.13 7.46 12.18
N PHE A 131 12.00 8.14 11.02
CA PHE A 131 11.68 7.51 9.76
C PHE A 131 12.87 7.56 8.79
N HIS A 132 13.11 6.46 8.08
CA HIS A 132 14.05 6.40 6.97
C HIS A 132 13.34 6.23 5.62
N TRP A 133 12.03 5.92 5.65
CA TRP A 133 11.18 5.77 4.48
C TRP A 133 9.77 6.26 4.78
N ILE A 134 9.20 7.04 3.86
CA ILE A 134 7.79 7.46 3.92
C ILE A 134 7.10 7.07 2.62
N HIS A 135 6.05 6.27 2.75
CA HIS A 135 5.20 5.84 1.64
C HIS A 135 3.86 6.57 1.68
N PHE A 136 3.50 7.21 0.59
CA PHE A 136 2.22 7.90 0.42
C PHE A 136 1.29 7.11 -0.51
N GLU A 137 0.11 6.76 -0.04
CA GLU A 137 -1.01 6.40 -0.90
C GLU A 137 -1.50 7.67 -1.61
N GLY A 138 -1.51 7.73 -2.95
CA GLY A 138 -1.94 8.88 -3.72
C GLY A 138 -3.43 9.18 -3.52
N ARG A 139 -3.75 10.22 -2.74
CA ARG A 139 -5.12 10.62 -2.39
C ARG A 139 -5.34 12.13 -2.57
N ASN A 140 -4.86 12.93 -1.64
CA ASN A 140 -4.91 14.38 -1.66
C ASN A 140 -3.59 14.93 -2.22
N ALA A 141 -3.51 15.08 -3.55
CA ALA A 141 -2.29 15.50 -4.22
C ALA A 141 -1.75 16.85 -3.73
N SER A 142 -2.64 17.79 -3.40
CA SER A 142 -2.25 19.12 -2.90
C SER A 142 -1.49 19.02 -1.58
N GLU A 143 -2.07 18.36 -0.57
CA GLU A 143 -1.43 18.22 0.74
C GLU A 143 -0.21 17.28 0.65
N GLN A 144 -0.29 16.20 -0.14
CA GLN A 144 0.83 15.28 -0.30
C GLN A 144 2.04 15.94 -0.99
N THR A 145 1.81 16.78 -1.98
CA THR A 145 2.90 17.60 -2.58
C THR A 145 3.59 18.44 -1.52
N ARG A 146 2.84 19.09 -0.63
CA ARG A 146 3.39 19.92 0.45
C ARG A 146 4.14 19.08 1.49
N MET A 147 3.61 17.89 1.85
CA MET A 147 4.29 16.97 2.77
C MET A 147 5.60 16.43 2.19
N ILE A 148 5.60 16.04 0.91
CA ILE A 148 6.82 15.57 0.23
C ILE A 148 7.87 16.70 0.13
N GLN A 149 7.44 17.92 -0.16
CA GLN A 149 8.34 19.09 -0.13
C GLN A 149 8.90 19.34 1.27
N TYR A 150 8.10 19.14 2.32
CA TYR A 150 8.56 19.26 3.70
C TYR A 150 9.64 18.21 4.03
N VAL A 151 9.46 16.95 3.58
CA VAL A 151 10.51 15.91 3.67
C VAL A 151 11.75 16.29 2.86
N ALA A 152 11.60 16.87 1.67
CA ALA A 152 12.73 17.32 0.87
C ALA A 152 13.54 18.44 1.56
N LEU A 153 12.87 19.36 2.26
CA LEU A 153 13.54 20.39 3.08
C LEU A 153 14.26 19.77 4.28
N TRP A 154 13.68 18.75 4.91
CA TRP A 154 14.34 17.97 5.94
C TRP A 154 15.62 17.30 5.39
N ASN A 155 15.53 16.56 4.30
CA ASN A 155 16.68 15.92 3.67
C ASN A 155 17.79 16.90 3.30
N ALA A 156 17.45 18.12 2.86
CA ALA A 156 18.44 19.17 2.57
C ALA A 156 19.13 19.73 3.83
N SER A 157 18.62 19.46 5.03
CA SER A 157 19.13 19.98 6.30
C SER A 157 19.91 18.96 7.12
N VAL A 158 19.94 17.69 6.69
CA VAL A 158 20.59 16.57 7.41
C VAL A 158 21.62 15.88 6.49
N PRO A 159 22.58 15.11 7.05
CA PRO A 159 23.50 14.28 6.27
C PRO A 159 22.77 13.22 5.43
N GLU A 160 23.39 12.75 4.34
CA GLU A 160 22.81 11.80 3.39
C GLU A 160 22.38 10.46 4.07
N GLU A 161 23.11 10.02 5.07
CA GLU A 161 22.77 8.83 5.87
C GLU A 161 21.48 8.95 6.67
N ASP A 162 21.01 10.17 6.92
CA ASP A 162 19.75 10.47 7.63
C ASP A 162 18.62 10.88 6.67
N HIS A 163 18.84 10.79 5.35
CA HIS A 163 17.82 11.10 4.36
C HIS A 163 16.68 10.10 4.41
N ILE A 164 15.46 10.62 4.27
CA ILE A 164 14.24 9.86 4.17
C ILE A 164 13.94 9.59 2.69
N THR A 165 13.82 8.32 2.33
CA THR A 165 13.34 7.92 1.00
C THR A 165 11.83 8.11 0.93
N VAL A 166 11.35 8.70 -0.15
CA VAL A 166 9.91 8.91 -0.38
C VAL A 166 9.41 8.00 -1.49
N SER A 167 8.34 7.27 -1.22
CA SER A 167 7.60 6.54 -2.26
C SER A 167 6.15 6.98 -2.34
N VAL A 168 5.57 6.91 -3.54
CA VAL A 168 4.17 7.25 -3.80
C VAL A 168 3.51 6.13 -4.60
N GLU A 169 2.31 5.74 -4.21
CA GLU A 169 1.44 4.89 -5.02
C GLU A 169 0.41 5.75 -5.78
N ILE A 170 0.36 5.61 -7.10
CA ILE A 170 -0.65 6.22 -7.96
C ILE A 170 -1.56 5.11 -8.47
N GLU A 171 -2.62 4.83 -7.71
CA GLU A 171 -3.56 3.73 -7.98
C GLU A 171 -4.85 4.21 -8.68
N LYS A 172 -5.32 5.43 -8.36
CA LYS A 172 -6.59 5.95 -8.87
C LYS A 172 -6.39 6.76 -10.15
N THR A 173 -7.32 6.61 -11.10
CA THR A 173 -7.32 7.32 -12.39
C THR A 173 -7.83 8.77 -12.25
N ARG A 174 -7.17 9.56 -11.41
CA ARG A 174 -7.48 10.96 -11.14
C ARG A 174 -6.31 11.83 -11.58
N GLU A 175 -6.56 12.75 -12.50
CA GLU A 175 -5.50 13.60 -13.09
C GLU A 175 -4.75 14.43 -12.06
N GLU A 176 -5.43 14.88 -11.00
CA GLU A 176 -4.81 15.64 -9.92
C GLU A 176 -3.71 14.86 -9.19
N LEU A 177 -3.72 13.53 -9.21
CA LEU A 177 -2.69 12.70 -8.60
C LEU A 177 -1.41 12.62 -9.45
N TYR A 178 -1.49 12.96 -10.73
CA TYR A 178 -0.36 12.75 -11.65
C TYR A 178 0.80 13.73 -11.42
N VAL A 179 0.58 14.82 -10.68
CA VAL A 179 1.67 15.69 -10.21
C VAL A 179 2.66 14.91 -9.30
N LEU A 180 2.19 13.89 -8.61
CA LEU A 180 3.00 13.09 -7.70
C LEU A 180 4.05 12.22 -8.41
N PHE A 181 3.89 11.96 -9.73
CA PHE A 181 4.92 11.24 -10.50
C PHE A 181 6.32 11.87 -10.36
N ASN A 182 6.40 13.19 -10.32
CA ASN A 182 7.69 13.92 -10.28
C ASN A 182 8.15 14.28 -8.87
N MET A 183 7.56 13.66 -7.84
CA MET A 183 7.80 14.10 -6.46
C MET A 183 8.61 13.09 -5.62
N ALA A 184 8.65 11.81 -6.01
CA ALA A 184 9.13 10.73 -5.16
C ALA A 184 10.41 10.05 -5.71
N ASP A 185 11.12 9.33 -4.84
CA ASP A 185 12.26 8.48 -5.17
C ASP A 185 11.82 7.17 -5.81
N VAL A 186 10.66 6.65 -5.37
CA VAL A 186 10.03 5.44 -5.90
C VAL A 186 8.56 5.72 -6.18
N VAL A 187 8.13 5.42 -7.40
CA VAL A 187 6.73 5.59 -7.82
C VAL A 187 6.17 4.23 -8.21
N PHE A 188 5.09 3.85 -7.55
CA PHE A 188 4.26 2.71 -7.92
C PHE A 188 3.07 3.22 -8.74
N VAL A 189 2.88 2.67 -9.93
CA VAL A 189 1.72 2.98 -10.78
C VAL A 189 0.90 1.71 -10.99
N SER A 190 -0.43 1.81 -10.78
CA SER A 190 -1.31 0.67 -10.98
C SER A 190 -1.51 0.33 -12.45
N LYS A 191 -1.91 -0.93 -12.71
CA LYS A 191 -2.36 -1.38 -14.05
C LYS A 191 -3.47 -0.48 -14.58
N ASP A 192 -4.45 -0.13 -13.74
CA ASP A 192 -5.62 0.66 -14.14
C ASP A 192 -5.22 2.08 -14.57
N VAL A 193 -4.33 2.74 -13.84
CA VAL A 193 -3.78 4.05 -14.24
C VAL A 193 -2.98 3.92 -15.53
N ALA A 194 -2.11 2.92 -15.65
CA ALA A 194 -1.34 2.70 -16.87
C ALA A 194 -2.25 2.47 -18.07
N GLN A 195 -3.29 1.64 -17.94
CA GLN A 195 -4.27 1.40 -19.01
C GLN A 195 -5.07 2.65 -19.37
N SER A 196 -5.49 3.45 -18.39
CA SER A 196 -6.18 4.72 -18.63
C SER A 196 -5.33 5.73 -19.39
N LEU A 197 -4.00 5.62 -19.28
CA LEU A 197 -3.03 6.43 -20.02
C LEU A 197 -2.61 5.81 -21.37
N GLY A 198 -3.25 4.70 -21.78
CA GLY A 198 -3.07 4.06 -23.08
C GLY A 198 -1.95 3.02 -23.17
N PHE A 199 -1.45 2.52 -22.04
CA PHE A 199 -0.43 1.47 -22.01
C PHE A 199 -1.07 0.09 -21.88
N GLU A 200 -0.56 -0.88 -22.63
CA GLU A 200 -1.09 -2.26 -22.70
C GLU A 200 -0.26 -3.27 -21.89
N SER A 201 0.85 -2.85 -21.30
CA SER A 201 1.72 -3.70 -20.48
C SER A 201 2.48 -2.89 -19.43
N ALA A 202 2.93 -3.56 -18.35
CA ALA A 202 3.78 -2.93 -17.34
C ALA A 202 5.04 -2.33 -17.98
N ARG A 203 5.67 -3.07 -18.90
CA ARG A 203 6.89 -2.65 -19.58
C ARG A 203 6.68 -1.39 -20.44
N SER A 204 5.59 -1.32 -21.21
CA SER A 204 5.25 -0.12 -21.97
C SER A 204 4.93 1.06 -21.05
N ALA A 205 4.26 0.81 -19.93
CA ALA A 205 3.94 1.83 -18.92
C ALA A 205 5.20 2.42 -18.28
N VAL A 206 6.10 1.60 -17.74
CA VAL A 206 7.33 2.10 -17.08
C VAL A 206 8.31 2.74 -18.07
N THR A 207 8.23 2.42 -19.36
CA THR A 207 9.01 3.08 -20.39
C THR A 207 8.39 4.43 -20.80
N GLY A 208 7.09 4.45 -21.08
CA GLY A 208 6.40 5.64 -21.58
C GLY A 208 6.13 6.71 -20.52
N LEU A 209 5.98 6.29 -19.25
CA LEU A 209 5.78 7.21 -18.12
C LEU A 209 7.08 7.70 -17.50
N TYR A 210 8.23 7.07 -17.79
CA TYR A 210 9.52 7.45 -17.21
C TYR A 210 9.89 8.93 -17.39
N PRO A 211 9.58 9.60 -18.51
CA PRO A 211 9.80 11.04 -18.65
C PRO A 211 8.98 11.92 -17.66
N ARG A 212 7.98 11.37 -16.99
CA ARG A 212 7.17 12.09 -15.99
C ARG A 212 7.73 12.04 -14.59
N VAL A 213 8.66 11.12 -14.29
CA VAL A 213 9.27 11.00 -12.97
C VAL A 213 10.55 11.85 -12.90
N ARG A 214 10.99 12.17 -11.69
CA ARG A 214 12.22 12.90 -11.49
C ARG A 214 13.46 12.06 -11.85
N PRO A 215 14.59 12.66 -12.22
CA PRO A 215 15.86 11.94 -12.45
C PRO A 215 16.25 11.09 -11.24
N GLY A 216 16.72 9.86 -11.48
CA GLY A 216 17.10 8.89 -10.45
C GLY A 216 15.93 8.17 -9.77
N CYS A 217 14.67 8.51 -10.10
CA CYS A 217 13.50 7.83 -9.58
C CYS A 217 13.41 6.40 -10.10
N THR A 218 12.90 5.51 -9.27
CA THR A 218 12.50 4.16 -9.65
C THR A 218 11.00 4.14 -9.93
N LEU A 219 10.61 3.88 -11.18
CA LEU A 219 9.20 3.73 -11.58
C LEU A 219 8.85 2.25 -11.69
N ILE A 220 7.81 1.81 -10.99
CA ILE A 220 7.38 0.40 -10.88
C ILE A 220 5.91 0.29 -11.31
N CYS A 221 5.59 -0.73 -12.10
CA CYS A 221 4.23 -1.05 -12.49
C CYS A 221 3.96 -2.56 -12.31
N ALA A 222 3.02 -2.90 -11.43
CA ALA A 222 2.53 -4.25 -11.29
C ALA A 222 1.41 -4.53 -12.33
N TRP A 223 1.40 -5.76 -12.88
CA TRP A 223 0.45 -6.15 -13.93
C TRP A 223 -0.25 -7.48 -13.63
N ALA A 224 -0.65 -7.66 -12.38
CA ALA A 224 -1.36 -8.83 -11.88
C ALA A 224 -0.69 -10.16 -12.29
N GLU A 225 -1.40 -11.00 -13.04
CA GLU A 225 -0.95 -12.32 -13.50
C GLU A 225 0.28 -12.32 -14.43
N LEU A 226 0.68 -11.14 -14.93
CA LEU A 226 1.86 -10.98 -15.78
C LEU A 226 3.09 -10.47 -15.02
N GLY A 227 2.98 -10.31 -13.70
CA GLY A 227 4.10 -9.89 -12.85
C GLY A 227 4.25 -8.37 -12.76
N ALA A 228 5.49 -7.88 -12.78
CA ALA A 228 5.79 -6.46 -12.66
C ALA A 228 7.03 -6.08 -13.46
N ASP A 229 7.05 -4.83 -13.95
CA ASP A 229 8.24 -4.22 -14.56
C ASP A 229 8.61 -2.93 -13.80
N ALA A 230 9.91 -2.61 -13.81
CA ALA A 230 10.42 -1.35 -13.31
C ALA A 230 11.40 -0.70 -14.28
N ASN A 231 11.53 0.61 -14.16
CA ASN A 231 12.53 1.40 -14.88
C ASN A 231 13.28 2.29 -13.88
N LYS A 232 14.60 2.20 -13.90
CA LYS A 232 15.48 3.10 -13.16
C LYS A 232 16.61 3.56 -14.08
N ASP A 233 16.70 4.85 -14.33
CA ASP A 233 17.72 5.46 -15.19
C ASP A 233 17.83 4.82 -16.59
N GLY A 234 16.68 4.38 -17.14
CA GLY A 234 16.61 3.72 -18.44
C GLY A 234 16.90 2.21 -18.41
N VAL A 235 17.29 1.67 -17.27
CA VAL A 235 17.47 0.22 -17.08
C VAL A 235 16.13 -0.40 -16.71
N LEU A 236 15.73 -1.41 -17.48
CA LEU A 236 14.48 -2.12 -17.30
C LEU A 236 14.67 -3.41 -16.53
N PHE A 237 13.84 -3.62 -15.52
CA PHE A 237 13.79 -4.80 -14.66
C PHE A 237 12.44 -5.48 -14.86
N HIS A 238 12.40 -6.79 -14.70
CA HIS A 238 11.19 -7.60 -14.82
C HIS A 238 11.14 -8.71 -13.78
N SER A 239 9.94 -8.95 -13.25
CA SER A 239 9.63 -10.15 -12.46
C SER A 239 8.38 -10.82 -13.02
N PRO A 240 8.38 -12.14 -13.23
CA PRO A 240 7.15 -12.87 -13.51
C PRO A 240 6.22 -12.87 -12.29
N ALA A 241 4.95 -13.19 -12.48
CA ALA A 241 4.06 -13.50 -11.38
C ALA A 241 4.34 -14.88 -10.80
N PHE A 242 4.00 -15.07 -9.51
CA PHE A 242 4.09 -16.34 -8.79
C PHE A 242 2.67 -16.72 -8.29
N PRO A 243 1.78 -17.22 -9.17
CA PRO A 243 0.41 -17.51 -8.80
C PRO A 243 0.35 -18.64 -7.77
N PRO A 244 -0.59 -18.60 -6.81
CA PRO A 244 -0.83 -19.69 -5.88
C PRO A 244 -1.48 -20.88 -6.62
N GLU A 245 -1.42 -22.08 -6.03
CA GLU A 245 -2.12 -23.25 -6.57
C GLU A 245 -3.62 -23.03 -6.69
N LYS A 246 -4.19 -22.29 -5.72
CA LYS A 246 -5.60 -21.91 -5.70
C LYS A 246 -5.74 -20.43 -5.35
N LEU A 247 -6.47 -19.71 -6.19
CA LEU A 247 -6.84 -18.33 -5.93
C LEU A 247 -7.95 -18.27 -4.86
N ILE A 248 -7.71 -17.59 -3.73
CA ILE A 248 -8.64 -17.51 -2.59
C ILE A 248 -9.08 -16.07 -2.34
N ASP A 249 -8.12 -15.11 -2.27
CA ASP A 249 -8.42 -13.74 -1.91
C ASP A 249 -7.41 -12.77 -2.56
N THR A 250 -7.86 -11.97 -3.52
CA THR A 250 -7.03 -10.97 -4.21
C THR A 250 -7.08 -9.58 -3.59
N LEU A 251 -7.88 -9.40 -2.52
CA LEU A 251 -7.99 -8.10 -1.84
C LEU A 251 -6.65 -7.71 -1.20
N GLY A 252 -6.13 -6.53 -1.53
CA GLY A 252 -4.86 -6.04 -1.03
C GLY A 252 -3.60 -6.68 -1.64
N ALA A 253 -3.72 -7.40 -2.78
CA ALA A 253 -2.55 -7.95 -3.46
C ALA A 253 -1.59 -6.88 -3.97
N GLY A 254 -2.11 -5.72 -4.44
CA GLY A 254 -1.31 -4.56 -4.83
C GLY A 254 -0.56 -3.96 -3.64
N ASP A 255 -1.26 -3.74 -2.52
CA ASP A 255 -0.66 -3.22 -1.29
C ASP A 255 0.43 -4.17 -0.76
N THR A 256 0.19 -5.48 -0.89
CA THR A 256 1.17 -6.52 -0.53
C THR A 256 2.41 -6.44 -1.41
N PHE A 257 2.25 -6.26 -2.72
CA PHE A 257 3.35 -6.07 -3.65
C PHE A 257 4.18 -4.84 -3.28
N ASN A 258 3.52 -3.68 -3.12
CA ASN A 258 4.18 -2.42 -2.76
C ASN A 258 4.95 -2.56 -1.45
N ALA A 259 4.32 -3.11 -0.42
CA ALA A 259 4.94 -3.32 0.89
C ALA A 259 6.17 -4.24 0.82
N ALA A 260 6.10 -5.35 0.09
CA ALA A 260 7.22 -6.27 -0.04
C ALA A 260 8.39 -5.66 -0.83
N VAL A 261 8.12 -4.84 -1.84
CA VAL A 261 9.15 -4.07 -2.54
C VAL A 261 9.78 -3.04 -1.61
N ILE A 262 8.98 -2.28 -0.85
CA ILE A 262 9.47 -1.30 0.13
C ILE A 262 10.30 -1.99 1.20
N HIS A 263 9.83 -3.11 1.76
CA HIS A 263 10.59 -3.92 2.73
C HIS A 263 11.99 -4.24 2.22
N THR A 264 12.08 -4.77 0.99
CA THR A 264 13.37 -5.16 0.40
C THR A 264 14.29 -3.97 0.13
N LEU A 265 13.74 -2.88 -0.42
CA LEU A 265 14.54 -1.69 -0.75
C LEU A 265 14.96 -0.91 0.50
N SER A 266 14.13 -0.85 1.54
CA SER A 266 14.39 -0.10 2.77
C SER A 266 15.50 -0.70 3.63
N THR A 267 15.77 -1.99 3.48
CA THR A 267 16.91 -2.64 4.17
C THR A 267 18.25 -2.27 3.55
N GLY A 268 18.27 -1.76 2.31
CA GLY A 268 19.51 -1.41 1.60
C GLY A 268 20.44 -2.59 1.24
N THR A 269 20.00 -3.82 1.50
CA THR A 269 20.81 -5.04 1.32
C THR A 269 20.60 -5.71 -0.03
N SER A 270 19.53 -5.36 -0.74
CA SER A 270 19.10 -6.01 -1.98
C SER A 270 18.84 -4.98 -3.08
N GLY A 271 19.04 -5.38 -4.33
CA GLY A 271 18.80 -4.54 -5.49
C GLY A 271 17.33 -4.52 -5.95
N LEU A 272 17.04 -3.69 -6.96
CA LEU A 272 15.69 -3.53 -7.50
C LEU A 272 15.15 -4.83 -8.11
N GLN A 273 16.00 -5.66 -8.73
CA GLN A 273 15.57 -6.94 -9.31
C GLN A 273 15.07 -7.90 -8.23
N GLU A 274 15.79 -8.01 -7.12
CA GLU A 274 15.40 -8.84 -5.98
C GLU A 274 14.12 -8.30 -5.32
N ALA A 275 13.99 -6.98 -5.22
CA ALA A 275 12.80 -6.34 -4.67
C ALA A 275 11.54 -6.66 -5.51
N LEU A 276 11.64 -6.60 -6.84
CA LEU A 276 10.53 -6.97 -7.72
C LEU A 276 10.15 -8.45 -7.60
N LEU A 277 11.16 -9.33 -7.59
CA LEU A 277 10.94 -10.78 -7.43
C LEU A 277 10.25 -11.09 -6.10
N PHE A 278 10.75 -10.50 -5.01
CA PHE A 278 10.16 -10.69 -3.69
C PHE A 278 8.74 -10.12 -3.63
N GLY A 279 8.50 -8.92 -4.18
CA GLY A 279 7.18 -8.31 -4.28
C GLY A 279 6.16 -9.20 -4.99
N CYS A 280 6.51 -9.73 -6.17
CA CYS A 280 5.65 -10.65 -6.92
C CYS A 280 5.43 -11.97 -6.18
N CYS A 281 6.45 -12.50 -5.48
CA CYS A 281 6.36 -13.74 -4.73
C CYS A 281 5.39 -13.61 -3.53
N VAL A 282 5.54 -12.55 -2.72
CA VAL A 282 4.70 -12.31 -1.55
C VAL A 282 3.25 -12.01 -1.96
N ALA A 283 3.07 -11.14 -2.99
CA ALA A 283 1.74 -10.81 -3.51
C ALA A 283 1.02 -12.03 -4.11
N GLY A 284 1.76 -12.87 -4.83
CA GLY A 284 1.22 -14.12 -5.37
C GLY A 284 0.81 -15.09 -4.26
N ALA A 285 1.68 -15.29 -3.27
CA ALA A 285 1.36 -16.14 -2.11
C ALA A 285 0.14 -15.65 -1.34
N LYS A 286 0.01 -14.31 -1.14
CA LYS A 286 -1.15 -13.65 -0.49
C LYS A 286 -2.46 -14.01 -1.18
N CYS A 287 -2.49 -14.10 -2.49
CA CYS A 287 -3.69 -14.48 -3.22
C CYS A 287 -4.17 -15.92 -2.93
N GLY A 288 -3.35 -16.75 -2.29
CA GLY A 288 -3.64 -18.14 -1.91
C GLY A 288 -4.29 -18.32 -0.53
N PHE A 289 -4.51 -17.25 0.24
CA PHE A 289 -5.16 -17.30 1.57
C PHE A 289 -5.96 -16.04 1.86
N GLN A 290 -6.78 -16.09 2.91
CA GLN A 290 -7.58 -14.94 3.35
C GLN A 290 -6.77 -14.01 4.25
N GLY A 291 -6.95 -12.70 4.10
CA GLY A 291 -6.25 -11.70 4.93
C GLY A 291 -4.75 -11.67 4.66
N TYR A 292 -3.95 -11.33 5.69
CA TYR A 292 -2.50 -11.12 5.56
C TYR A 292 -1.66 -11.99 6.51
N GLU A 293 -2.26 -12.60 7.52
CA GLU A 293 -1.55 -13.21 8.65
C GLU A 293 -0.56 -14.32 8.27
N GLU A 294 -0.87 -15.10 7.22
CA GLU A 294 0.03 -16.16 6.74
C GLU A 294 1.33 -15.61 6.14
N ILE A 295 1.39 -14.31 5.80
CA ILE A 295 2.63 -13.68 5.32
C ILE A 295 3.74 -13.82 6.36
N ALA A 296 3.43 -13.59 7.66
CA ALA A 296 4.43 -13.73 8.72
C ALA A 296 5.00 -15.15 8.81
N GLN A 297 4.16 -16.16 8.61
CA GLN A 297 4.59 -17.56 8.68
C GLN A 297 5.47 -17.97 7.50
N LYS A 298 5.20 -17.41 6.31
CA LYS A 298 5.88 -17.77 5.06
C LYS A 298 7.14 -16.94 4.81
N PHE A 299 7.12 -15.67 5.17
CA PHE A 299 8.13 -14.68 4.78
C PHE A 299 8.65 -13.82 5.92
N GLY A 300 8.02 -13.87 7.08
CA GLY A 300 8.45 -13.11 8.26
C GLY A 300 9.80 -13.59 8.82
N PRO A 301 10.38 -12.82 9.76
CA PRO A 301 11.61 -13.21 10.41
C PRO A 301 11.43 -14.57 11.09
N LYS A 302 12.36 -15.48 10.84
CA LYS A 302 12.36 -16.77 11.56
C LYS A 302 12.61 -16.45 13.03
N SER A 303 11.66 -16.82 13.90
CA SER A 303 11.92 -16.81 15.33
C SER A 303 13.09 -17.75 15.59
N ASP A 304 14.19 -17.25 16.12
CA ASP A 304 15.23 -18.10 16.69
C ASP A 304 14.56 -18.99 17.74
N GLN A 305 14.40 -20.26 17.41
CA GLN A 305 13.99 -21.27 18.37
C GLN A 305 15.22 -21.48 19.28
N THR A 306 15.32 -20.64 20.33
CA THR A 306 16.17 -20.89 21.50
C THR A 306 15.44 -21.77 22.48
#